data_ee5e8e59bf81171264260c83279baea5
#
_entry.id   ee5e8e59bf81171264260c83279baea5
#
_cell.length_a   1.000
_cell.length_b   1.000
_cell.length_c   1.000
_cell.angle_alpha   90.00
_cell.angle_beta   90.00
_cell.angle_gamma   90.00
#
_symmetry.space_group_name_H-M   'P 1'
#
loop_
_entity.id
_entity.type
_entity.pdbx_description
1 polymer ?
#
loop_
_entity_poly.entity_id
_entity_poly.type
_entity_poly.pdbx_seq_one_letter_code
_entity_poly.pdbx_strand_id
1 'polypeptide(L)'
;MTLVTLADVPAVDIDPSALSSAAESLRTHADATTDSAERITTTWNTLPASYDAPEAGELLARMSVVPRAVDDFADATRRIAAIMAQLADQLALARAQETSLRAEVASFRHAVRGFRASSSDMGLGSSADTWGPGQFLRNQELISECLSLRTLRDTAIDEARGDLASIGQPDVVLPVTGVVGASPSAPAWAAEYDAVADGIGFAILERLSAGTADDARALLAAHDDWRRLFATNPPDAAAVNSWWTQLAASNPGALDALIVGASVIVGSLGGVPPASRVAANAVNAQNRIPAIEAAIQRMRDAGRGGEVDSLRAERLAAIDRLEKQLDYLHRAVSGDVQLYLYEPDSQSIIEMIGTLDGNTTDVITYVPGTYTSVHSFYGDQVQQVGRWLEANDPRIVTFVWKEGLFPGEDVASGGMNPARILEANDAGVALDKGRLVADFQHEILSSSPEVASAQQDGMGHSWGLAGITSSEVAGAKYSQVHSLAGAGMPSSWTPSPDSEYFHWGYTDALSIAQETGAVWDGRIPANDSSFTSHIFGRQGDFSLYLPSGSPPGTAVISPQPPPSIPMTTRPIENHNLIASDSIENREVLRDILKELRQ
;
A
#
# COMPACT_ATOMS: atom_id res chain seq x y z
N MET A 1 11.56 -30.94 -18.93
CA MET A 1 11.42 -29.54 -19.37
C MET A 1 9.96 -29.14 -19.37
N THR A 2 9.63 -27.95 -18.88
CA THR A 2 8.23 -27.53 -18.70
C THR A 2 7.64 -27.09 -20.04
N LEU A 3 6.44 -27.58 -20.39
CA LEU A 3 5.68 -27.13 -21.54
C LEU A 3 5.13 -25.73 -21.29
N VAL A 4 5.37 -24.79 -22.24
CA VAL A 4 4.83 -23.44 -22.18
C VAL A 4 3.31 -23.44 -22.00
N THR A 5 2.80 -22.55 -21.16
CA THR A 5 1.38 -22.44 -20.81
C THR A 5 0.85 -21.03 -21.13
N LEU A 6 -0.48 -20.86 -21.11
CA LEU A 6 -1.08 -19.54 -21.25
C LEU A 6 -0.76 -18.61 -20.07
N ALA A 7 -0.39 -19.17 -18.92
CA ALA A 7 0.05 -18.40 -17.75
C ALA A 7 1.47 -17.83 -17.90
N ASP A 8 2.30 -18.43 -18.80
CA ASP A 8 3.64 -17.93 -19.09
C ASP A 8 3.62 -16.72 -20.03
N VAL A 9 2.48 -16.46 -20.72
CA VAL A 9 2.31 -15.29 -21.58
C VAL A 9 2.00 -14.07 -20.70
N PRO A 10 2.91 -13.08 -20.64
CA PRO A 10 2.72 -11.88 -19.81
C PRO A 10 1.44 -11.13 -20.21
N ALA A 11 0.65 -10.75 -19.23
CA ALA A 11 -0.53 -9.91 -19.48
C ALA A 11 -0.13 -8.44 -19.62
N VAL A 12 -0.84 -7.70 -20.48
CA VAL A 12 -0.78 -6.25 -20.60
C VAL A 12 -2.07 -5.69 -19.99
N ASP A 13 -2.07 -5.50 -18.66
CA ASP A 13 -3.28 -5.16 -17.90
C ASP A 13 -3.68 -3.68 -18.05
N ILE A 14 -2.74 -2.80 -18.39
CA ILE A 14 -3.01 -1.39 -18.64
C ILE A 14 -3.75 -1.26 -19.98
N ASP A 15 -4.88 -0.54 -19.98
CA ASP A 15 -5.63 -0.28 -21.19
C ASP A 15 -5.02 0.89 -22.00
N PRO A 16 -4.41 0.62 -23.18
CA PRO A 16 -3.79 1.67 -23.98
C PRO A 16 -4.78 2.74 -24.44
N SER A 17 -6.04 2.38 -24.68
CA SER A 17 -7.05 3.33 -25.16
C SER A 17 -7.47 4.30 -24.06
N ALA A 18 -7.60 3.83 -22.82
CA ALA A 18 -7.86 4.67 -21.66
C ALA A 18 -6.70 5.64 -21.40
N LEU A 19 -5.46 5.16 -21.56
CA LEU A 19 -4.26 5.99 -21.39
C LEU A 19 -4.16 7.07 -22.47
N SER A 20 -4.45 6.75 -23.74
CA SER A 20 -4.52 7.74 -24.84
C SER A 20 -5.61 8.79 -24.59
N SER A 21 -6.78 8.38 -24.11
CA SER A 21 -7.88 9.30 -23.79
C SER A 21 -7.52 10.24 -22.64
N ALA A 22 -6.83 9.73 -21.62
CA ALA A 22 -6.34 10.55 -20.51
C ALA A 22 -5.27 11.56 -20.98
N ALA A 23 -4.36 11.15 -21.87
CA ALA A 23 -3.37 12.04 -22.47
C ALA A 23 -4.01 13.19 -23.25
N GLU A 24 -5.06 12.91 -24.02
CA GLU A 24 -5.79 13.94 -24.77
C GLU A 24 -6.55 14.89 -23.83
N SER A 25 -7.14 14.36 -22.75
CA SER A 25 -7.78 15.19 -21.72
C SER A 25 -6.79 16.15 -21.07
N LEU A 26 -5.59 15.69 -20.75
CA LEU A 26 -4.54 16.53 -20.17
C LEU A 26 -4.11 17.65 -21.13
N ARG A 27 -3.97 17.38 -22.45
CA ARG A 27 -3.68 18.42 -23.44
C ARG A 27 -4.78 19.47 -23.49
N THR A 28 -6.03 19.04 -23.54
CA THR A 28 -7.19 19.93 -23.54
C THR A 28 -7.23 20.81 -22.29
N HIS A 29 -6.92 20.24 -21.11
CA HIS A 29 -6.86 21.02 -19.86
C HIS A 29 -5.71 22.02 -19.85
N ALA A 30 -4.52 21.64 -20.35
CA ALA A 30 -3.39 22.55 -20.45
C ALA A 30 -3.71 23.76 -21.33
N ASP A 31 -4.36 23.52 -22.48
CA ASP A 31 -4.75 24.59 -23.42
C ASP A 31 -5.83 25.49 -22.81
N ALA A 32 -6.85 24.93 -22.16
CA ALA A 32 -7.89 25.68 -21.46
C ALA A 32 -7.34 26.53 -20.29
N THR A 33 -6.28 26.05 -19.63
CA THR A 33 -5.60 26.77 -18.56
C THR A 33 -4.84 27.97 -19.10
N THR A 34 -4.11 27.82 -20.20
CA THR A 34 -3.44 28.92 -20.92
C THR A 34 -4.45 29.97 -21.39
N ASP A 35 -5.53 29.57 -22.06
CA ASP A 35 -6.60 30.47 -22.53
C ASP A 35 -7.25 31.24 -21.36
N SER A 36 -7.39 30.60 -20.20
CA SER A 36 -7.96 31.24 -19.01
C SER A 36 -7.03 32.29 -18.43
N ALA A 37 -5.72 32.00 -18.36
CA ALA A 37 -4.72 32.96 -17.89
C ALA A 37 -4.61 34.18 -18.82
N GLU A 38 -4.68 33.98 -20.13
CA GLU A 38 -4.71 35.08 -21.10
C GLU A 38 -5.93 35.99 -20.89
N ARG A 39 -7.11 35.40 -20.70
CA ARG A 39 -8.35 36.19 -20.42
C ARG A 39 -8.24 36.96 -19.10
N ILE A 40 -7.72 36.34 -18.04
CA ILE A 40 -7.51 36.99 -16.76
C ILE A 40 -6.52 38.14 -16.92
N THR A 41 -5.39 37.92 -17.57
CA THR A 41 -4.37 38.95 -17.81
C THR A 41 -4.92 40.09 -18.64
N THR A 42 -5.69 39.81 -19.68
CA THR A 42 -6.33 40.83 -20.52
C THR A 42 -7.31 41.66 -19.69
N THR A 43 -8.15 41.03 -18.86
CA THR A 43 -9.08 41.74 -17.97
C THR A 43 -8.35 42.57 -16.94
N TRP A 44 -7.29 42.03 -16.33
CA TRP A 44 -6.48 42.73 -15.33
C TRP A 44 -5.80 43.98 -15.91
N ASN A 45 -5.35 43.90 -17.14
CA ASN A 45 -4.73 45.05 -17.83
C ASN A 45 -5.71 46.20 -18.12
N THR A 46 -7.02 46.02 -17.94
CA THR A 46 -8.02 47.07 -17.99
C THR A 46 -8.18 47.83 -16.65
N LEU A 47 -7.67 47.26 -15.54
CA LEU A 47 -7.80 47.80 -14.18
C LEU A 47 -7.27 49.27 -14.05
N PRO A 48 -6.11 49.66 -14.68
CA PRO A 48 -5.61 51.01 -14.59
C PRO A 48 -6.56 52.09 -15.09
N ALA A 49 -7.50 51.74 -15.95
CA ALA A 49 -8.51 52.70 -16.45
C ALA A 49 -9.61 53.04 -15.40
N SER A 50 -9.73 52.25 -14.34
CA SER A 50 -10.79 52.37 -13.33
C SER A 50 -10.28 52.34 -11.87
N TYR A 51 -8.98 52.11 -11.66
CA TYR A 51 -8.37 52.06 -10.33
C TYR A 51 -7.17 53.00 -10.25
N ASP A 52 -7.31 54.12 -9.54
CA ASP A 52 -6.26 55.11 -9.33
C ASP A 52 -6.01 55.26 -7.80
N ALA A 53 -4.97 54.59 -7.34
CA ALA A 53 -4.57 54.56 -5.94
C ALA A 53 -3.03 54.49 -5.82
N PRO A 54 -2.43 54.97 -4.70
CA PRO A 54 -0.99 54.96 -4.52
C PRO A 54 -0.32 53.60 -4.68
N GLU A 55 -1.02 52.52 -4.35
CA GLU A 55 -0.60 51.11 -4.44
C GLU A 55 -0.89 50.46 -5.79
N ALA A 56 -1.56 51.14 -6.71
CA ALA A 56 -1.99 50.57 -8.00
C ALA A 56 -0.82 49.97 -8.80
N GLY A 57 0.32 50.62 -8.81
CA GLY A 57 1.52 50.14 -9.50
C GLY A 57 2.07 48.83 -8.91
N GLU A 58 2.07 48.69 -7.60
CA GLU A 58 2.50 47.44 -6.93
C GLU A 58 1.49 46.31 -7.16
N LEU A 59 0.19 46.58 -7.07
CA LEU A 59 -0.84 45.64 -7.31
C LEU A 59 -0.80 45.10 -8.76
N LEU A 60 -0.62 45.98 -9.72
CA LEU A 60 -0.51 45.59 -11.15
C LEU A 60 0.75 44.75 -11.42
N ALA A 61 1.87 45.08 -10.77
CA ALA A 61 3.10 44.31 -10.92
C ALA A 61 3.00 42.87 -10.41
N ARG A 62 2.19 42.60 -9.39
CA ARG A 62 1.99 41.26 -8.84
C ARG A 62 1.37 40.29 -9.85
N MET A 63 0.56 40.78 -10.78
CA MET A 63 -0.04 39.92 -11.82
C MET A 63 0.96 39.43 -12.86
N SER A 64 2.13 40.02 -12.97
CA SER A 64 3.15 39.61 -13.95
C SER A 64 3.70 38.19 -13.72
N VAL A 65 3.50 37.63 -12.53
CA VAL A 65 3.95 36.27 -12.16
C VAL A 65 2.99 35.20 -12.66
N VAL A 66 1.69 35.51 -12.75
CA VAL A 66 0.62 34.55 -13.07
C VAL A 66 0.79 33.92 -14.48
N PRO A 67 1.04 34.66 -15.57
CA PRO A 67 1.21 34.05 -16.88
C PRO A 67 2.35 33.03 -16.93
N ARG A 68 3.48 33.34 -16.30
CA ARG A 68 4.62 32.42 -16.26
C ARG A 68 4.32 31.12 -15.53
N ALA A 69 3.72 31.22 -14.34
CA ALA A 69 3.36 30.04 -13.56
C ALA A 69 2.35 29.15 -14.31
N VAL A 70 1.42 29.78 -15.04
CA VAL A 70 0.46 29.05 -15.87
C VAL A 70 1.13 28.41 -17.10
N ASP A 71 2.05 29.11 -17.76
CA ASP A 71 2.77 28.56 -18.91
C ASP A 71 3.63 27.37 -18.47
N ASP A 72 4.35 27.47 -17.34
CA ASP A 72 5.17 26.38 -16.80
C ASP A 72 4.31 25.16 -16.44
N PHE A 73 3.15 25.39 -15.82
CA PHE A 73 2.19 24.33 -15.52
C PHE A 73 1.61 23.68 -16.78
N ALA A 74 1.18 24.49 -17.74
CA ALA A 74 0.62 23.98 -19.00
C ALA A 74 1.67 23.17 -19.78
N ASP A 75 2.93 23.61 -19.80
CA ASP A 75 4.01 22.90 -20.47
C ASP A 75 4.36 21.59 -19.76
N ALA A 76 4.40 21.56 -18.43
CA ALA A 76 4.56 20.33 -17.66
C ALA A 76 3.43 19.34 -17.94
N THR A 77 2.18 19.83 -17.95
CA THR A 77 1.00 19.01 -18.26
C THR A 77 1.03 18.45 -19.67
N ARG A 78 1.48 19.22 -20.66
CA ARG A 78 1.66 18.75 -22.06
C ARG A 78 2.76 17.69 -22.15
N ARG A 79 3.86 17.82 -21.39
CA ARG A 79 4.92 16.79 -21.31
C ARG A 79 4.40 15.48 -20.72
N ILE A 80 3.65 15.55 -19.63
CA ILE A 80 2.97 14.36 -19.04
C ILE A 80 2.08 13.69 -20.07
N ALA A 81 1.25 14.46 -20.76
CA ALA A 81 0.37 13.96 -21.82
C ALA A 81 1.14 13.29 -22.97
N ALA A 82 2.30 13.82 -23.33
CA ALA A 82 3.14 13.23 -24.38
C ALA A 82 3.73 11.87 -23.94
N ILE A 83 4.22 11.77 -22.70
CA ILE A 83 4.74 10.51 -22.13
C ILE A 83 3.63 9.46 -22.04
N MET A 84 2.44 9.83 -21.58
CA MET A 84 1.30 8.92 -21.50
C MET A 84 0.86 8.42 -22.87
N ALA A 85 0.87 9.26 -23.89
CA ALA A 85 0.55 8.88 -25.27
C ALA A 85 1.60 7.91 -25.84
N GLN A 86 2.88 8.15 -25.60
CA GLN A 86 3.97 7.26 -26.02
C GLN A 86 3.86 5.90 -25.32
N LEU A 87 3.60 5.87 -24.03
CA LEU A 87 3.38 4.63 -23.27
C LEU A 87 2.16 3.86 -23.82
N ALA A 88 1.07 4.57 -24.17
CA ALA A 88 -0.11 3.96 -24.76
C ALA A 88 0.20 3.26 -26.08
N ASP A 89 0.99 3.89 -26.96
CA ASP A 89 1.39 3.31 -28.24
C ASP A 89 2.25 2.05 -28.03
N GLN A 90 3.22 2.08 -27.12
CA GLN A 90 4.08 0.93 -26.79
C GLN A 90 3.28 -0.22 -26.20
N LEU A 91 2.36 0.05 -25.27
CA LEU A 91 1.50 -0.96 -24.68
C LEU A 91 0.46 -1.52 -25.68
N ALA A 92 0.01 -0.74 -26.66
CA ALA A 92 -0.86 -1.24 -27.72
C ALA A 92 -0.13 -2.29 -28.59
N LEU A 93 1.15 -2.06 -28.90
CA LEU A 93 1.99 -3.03 -29.60
C LEU A 93 2.19 -4.30 -28.76
N ALA A 94 2.52 -4.14 -27.47
CA ALA A 94 2.67 -5.26 -26.56
C ALA A 94 1.38 -6.09 -26.42
N ARG A 95 0.21 -5.46 -26.35
CA ARG A 95 -1.10 -6.12 -26.30
C ARG A 95 -1.45 -6.88 -27.57
N ALA A 96 -1.06 -6.35 -28.74
CA ALA A 96 -1.21 -7.07 -30.00
C ALA A 96 -0.33 -8.32 -30.03
N GLN A 97 0.92 -8.23 -29.55
CA GLN A 97 1.83 -9.38 -29.42
C GLN A 97 1.32 -10.41 -28.40
N GLU A 98 0.82 -9.96 -27.24
CA GLU A 98 0.18 -10.84 -26.25
C GLU A 98 -0.94 -11.69 -26.89
N THR A 99 -1.82 -11.03 -27.65
CA THR A 99 -2.96 -11.70 -28.32
C THR A 99 -2.48 -12.77 -29.31
N SER A 100 -1.47 -12.45 -30.13
CA SER A 100 -0.87 -13.40 -31.06
C SER A 100 -0.23 -14.57 -30.33
N LEU A 101 0.60 -14.28 -29.34
CA LEU A 101 1.35 -15.28 -28.58
C LEU A 101 0.44 -16.22 -27.80
N ARG A 102 -0.66 -15.70 -27.22
CA ARG A 102 -1.70 -16.55 -26.59
C ARG A 102 -2.33 -17.54 -27.57
N ALA A 103 -2.64 -17.11 -28.78
CA ALA A 103 -3.18 -17.97 -29.83
C ALA A 103 -2.17 -19.04 -30.25
N GLU A 104 -0.90 -18.67 -30.40
CA GLU A 104 0.18 -19.58 -30.77
C GLU A 104 0.47 -20.62 -29.70
N VAL A 105 0.55 -20.22 -28.43
CA VAL A 105 0.71 -21.13 -27.29
C VAL A 105 -0.49 -22.08 -27.19
N ALA A 106 -1.71 -21.61 -27.36
CA ALA A 106 -2.91 -22.48 -27.36
C ALA A 106 -2.87 -23.51 -28.49
N SER A 107 -2.52 -23.10 -29.72
CA SER A 107 -2.38 -23.97 -30.89
C SER A 107 -1.26 -24.99 -30.69
N PHE A 108 -0.11 -24.56 -30.22
CA PHE A 108 1.03 -25.43 -29.92
C PHE A 108 0.67 -26.49 -28.87
N ARG A 109 0.04 -26.10 -27.78
CA ARG A 109 -0.40 -27.04 -26.74
C ARG A 109 -1.43 -28.05 -27.27
N HIS A 110 -2.30 -27.63 -28.18
CA HIS A 110 -3.23 -28.54 -28.86
C HIS A 110 -2.46 -29.57 -29.70
N ALA A 111 -1.48 -29.15 -30.49
CA ALA A 111 -0.64 -30.02 -31.31
C ALA A 111 0.17 -31.03 -30.47
N VAL A 112 0.75 -30.60 -29.34
CA VAL A 112 1.49 -31.50 -28.41
C VAL A 112 0.55 -32.53 -27.80
N ARG A 113 -0.66 -32.16 -27.40
CA ARG A 113 -1.66 -33.11 -26.89
C ARG A 113 -2.06 -34.15 -27.94
N GLY A 114 -2.34 -33.69 -29.17
CA GLY A 114 -2.66 -34.58 -30.26
C GLY A 114 -1.54 -35.59 -30.58
N PHE A 115 -0.29 -35.14 -30.61
CA PHE A 115 0.89 -35.99 -30.79
C PHE A 115 1.02 -37.05 -29.69
N ARG A 116 0.89 -36.64 -28.41
CA ARG A 116 0.96 -37.55 -27.25
C ARG A 116 -0.13 -38.59 -27.27
N ALA A 117 -1.38 -38.23 -27.61
CA ALA A 117 -2.46 -39.17 -27.76
C ALA A 117 -2.18 -40.23 -28.85
N SER A 118 -1.74 -39.78 -30.03
CA SER A 118 -1.36 -40.70 -31.14
C SER A 118 -0.19 -41.60 -30.80
N SER A 119 0.80 -41.11 -30.05
CA SER A 119 1.98 -41.91 -29.61
C SER A 119 1.56 -42.98 -28.59
N SER A 120 0.62 -42.66 -27.71
CA SER A 120 0.03 -43.63 -26.76
C SER A 120 -0.71 -44.75 -27.47
N ASP A 121 -1.52 -44.43 -28.48
CA ASP A 121 -2.28 -45.40 -29.28
C ASP A 121 -1.33 -46.33 -30.07
N MET A 122 -0.15 -45.87 -30.46
CA MET A 122 0.89 -46.69 -31.13
C MET A 122 1.77 -47.49 -30.16
N GLY A 123 1.51 -47.48 -28.86
CA GLY A 123 2.29 -48.21 -27.84
C GLY A 123 3.69 -47.65 -27.56
N LEU A 124 3.98 -46.41 -27.97
CA LEU A 124 5.30 -45.76 -27.79
C LEU A 124 5.47 -45.10 -26.41
N GLY A 125 4.52 -45.28 -25.48
CA GLY A 125 4.53 -44.73 -24.15
C GLY A 125 4.17 -43.21 -24.13
N SER A 126 3.26 -42.82 -23.25
CA SER A 126 2.93 -41.39 -23.05
C SER A 126 3.60 -40.87 -21.80
N SER A 127 4.89 -40.48 -21.90
CA SER A 127 5.53 -39.70 -20.83
C SER A 127 5.32 -38.20 -21.04
N ALA A 128 5.37 -37.45 -19.95
CA ALA A 128 5.32 -35.98 -20.02
C ALA A 128 6.48 -35.38 -20.85
N ASP A 129 7.52 -36.17 -21.09
CA ASP A 129 8.72 -35.79 -21.85
C ASP A 129 8.71 -36.26 -23.32
N THR A 130 7.57 -36.79 -23.82
CA THR A 130 7.46 -37.20 -25.22
C THR A 130 7.18 -35.96 -26.10
N TRP A 131 8.13 -35.65 -26.98
CA TRP A 131 8.04 -34.52 -27.92
C TRP A 131 8.03 -35.00 -29.37
N GLY A 132 7.16 -34.42 -30.18
CA GLY A 132 7.18 -34.62 -31.61
C GLY A 132 8.34 -33.88 -32.31
N PRO A 133 8.63 -34.21 -33.57
CA PRO A 133 9.65 -33.52 -34.35
C PRO A 133 9.43 -32.01 -34.35
N GLY A 134 10.46 -31.26 -33.98
CA GLY A 134 10.39 -29.78 -33.91
C GLY A 134 9.62 -29.17 -32.73
N GLN A 135 8.82 -29.95 -32.00
CA GLN A 135 8.03 -29.40 -30.88
C GLN A 135 8.90 -28.88 -29.72
N PHE A 136 10.02 -29.52 -29.48
CA PHE A 136 10.98 -29.08 -28.47
C PHE A 136 11.53 -27.68 -28.79
N LEU A 137 12.00 -27.46 -30.02
CA LEU A 137 12.50 -26.17 -30.47
C LEU A 137 11.41 -25.09 -30.43
N ARG A 138 10.20 -25.43 -30.91
CA ARG A 138 9.07 -24.46 -30.87
C ARG A 138 8.66 -24.09 -29.45
N ASN A 139 8.73 -25.02 -28.48
CA ASN A 139 8.51 -24.69 -27.07
C ASN A 139 9.53 -23.69 -26.55
N GLN A 140 10.81 -23.84 -26.91
CA GLN A 140 11.86 -22.90 -26.53
C GLN A 140 11.66 -21.52 -27.16
N GLU A 141 11.27 -21.47 -28.42
CA GLU A 141 10.95 -20.22 -29.13
C GLU A 141 9.80 -19.49 -28.43
N LEU A 142 8.70 -20.18 -28.12
CA LEU A 142 7.53 -19.58 -27.43
C LEU A 142 7.90 -19.08 -26.03
N ILE A 143 8.74 -19.80 -25.28
CA ILE A 143 9.25 -19.30 -23.99
C ILE A 143 10.08 -18.04 -24.18
N SER A 144 10.95 -17.99 -25.20
CA SER A 144 11.74 -16.80 -25.52
C SER A 144 10.87 -15.62 -25.93
N GLU A 145 9.83 -15.88 -26.73
CA GLU A 145 8.85 -14.85 -27.13
C GLU A 145 8.08 -14.31 -25.91
N CYS A 146 7.71 -15.14 -24.93
CA CYS A 146 7.11 -14.70 -23.67
C CYS A 146 8.05 -13.78 -22.88
N LEU A 147 9.34 -14.14 -22.81
CA LEU A 147 10.35 -13.31 -22.13
C LEU A 147 10.55 -11.96 -22.85
N SER A 148 10.58 -11.98 -24.19
CA SER A 148 10.72 -10.77 -25.00
C SER A 148 9.51 -9.82 -24.81
N LEU A 149 8.29 -10.36 -24.77
CA LEU A 149 7.08 -9.57 -24.50
C LEU A 149 7.10 -8.94 -23.11
N ARG A 150 7.56 -9.71 -22.10
CA ARG A 150 7.74 -9.19 -20.73
C ARG A 150 8.70 -8.00 -20.73
N THR A 151 9.88 -8.19 -21.32
CA THR A 151 10.89 -7.12 -21.42
C THR A 151 10.34 -5.88 -22.12
N LEU A 152 9.64 -6.05 -23.23
CA LEU A 152 9.04 -4.94 -23.98
C LEU A 152 8.07 -4.13 -23.10
N ARG A 153 7.15 -4.83 -22.41
CA ARG A 153 6.17 -4.19 -21.50
C ARG A 153 6.86 -3.47 -20.35
N ASP A 154 7.77 -4.15 -19.66
CA ASP A 154 8.44 -3.63 -18.47
C ASP A 154 9.34 -2.44 -18.82
N THR A 155 10.09 -2.51 -19.91
CA THR A 155 10.90 -1.38 -20.40
C THR A 155 10.03 -0.17 -20.73
N ALA A 156 8.90 -0.34 -21.41
CA ALA A 156 7.99 0.77 -21.72
C ALA A 156 7.47 1.48 -20.45
N ILE A 157 7.12 0.70 -19.41
CA ILE A 157 6.65 1.24 -18.14
C ILE A 157 7.79 1.96 -17.40
N ASP A 158 9.00 1.39 -17.37
CA ASP A 158 10.13 1.97 -16.66
C ASP A 158 10.65 3.25 -17.35
N GLU A 159 10.67 3.29 -18.68
CA GLU A 159 10.97 4.51 -19.46
C GLU A 159 9.97 5.62 -19.12
N ALA A 160 8.67 5.32 -19.16
CA ALA A 160 7.64 6.30 -18.84
C ALA A 160 7.74 6.82 -17.38
N ARG A 161 8.07 5.95 -16.43
CA ARG A 161 8.34 6.36 -15.04
C ARG A 161 9.55 7.30 -14.92
N GLY A 162 10.65 6.95 -15.62
CA GLY A 162 11.85 7.78 -15.64
C GLY A 162 11.58 9.16 -16.24
N ASP A 163 10.83 9.21 -17.33
CA ASP A 163 10.47 10.46 -18.01
C ASP A 163 9.53 11.32 -17.15
N LEU A 164 8.54 10.71 -16.49
CA LEU A 164 7.65 11.41 -15.54
C LEU A 164 8.43 11.95 -14.33
N ALA A 165 9.36 11.19 -13.77
CA ALA A 165 10.20 11.63 -12.66
C ALA A 165 11.08 12.83 -13.05
N SER A 166 11.49 12.93 -14.33
CA SER A 166 12.30 14.06 -14.82
C SER A 166 11.53 15.39 -14.93
N ILE A 167 10.19 15.35 -15.03
CA ILE A 167 9.35 16.55 -15.13
C ILE A 167 9.35 17.34 -13.81
N GLY A 168 9.52 16.66 -12.67
CA GLY A 168 9.59 17.29 -11.34
C GLY A 168 10.86 18.10 -11.05
N GLN A 169 11.81 18.19 -11.98
CA GLN A 169 13.02 19.01 -11.86
C GLN A 169 12.97 20.17 -12.87
N PRO A 170 12.46 21.35 -12.48
CA PRO A 170 12.51 22.51 -13.37
C PRO A 170 13.94 23.04 -13.47
N ASP A 171 14.42 23.25 -14.71
CA ASP A 171 15.70 23.92 -15.02
C ASP A 171 15.68 25.44 -14.76
N VAL A 172 14.68 25.96 -14.07
CA VAL A 172 14.53 27.40 -13.83
C VAL A 172 14.92 27.77 -12.40
N VAL A 173 16.17 28.13 -12.22
CA VAL A 173 16.63 28.86 -11.04
C VAL A 173 16.17 30.32 -11.17
N LEU A 174 15.07 30.68 -10.51
CA LEU A 174 14.74 32.09 -10.31
C LEU A 174 15.70 32.68 -9.27
N PRO A 175 16.32 33.85 -9.53
CA PRO A 175 17.18 34.48 -8.55
C PRO A 175 16.33 35.04 -7.41
N VAL A 176 16.20 34.28 -6.32
CA VAL A 176 15.73 34.82 -5.05
C VAL A 176 16.94 35.35 -4.30
N THR A 177 17.09 36.66 -4.32
CA THR A 177 18.07 37.34 -3.45
C THR A 177 17.58 37.27 -2.00
N GLY A 178 18.29 36.50 -1.21
CA GLY A 178 18.37 36.63 0.23
C GLY A 178 17.46 35.80 1.09
N VAL A 179 17.82 34.53 1.35
CA VAL A 179 17.90 33.96 2.71
C VAL A 179 18.89 32.78 2.65
N VAL A 180 19.88 32.80 3.52
CA VAL A 180 20.91 31.78 3.68
C VAL A 180 20.35 30.70 4.64
N GLY A 181 20.36 29.43 4.20
CA GLY A 181 20.31 28.27 5.09
C GLY A 181 18.99 27.55 5.15
N ALA A 182 18.68 26.72 4.12
CA ALA A 182 17.81 25.57 4.24
C ALA A 182 18.21 24.53 3.17
N SER A 183 18.08 23.26 3.51
CA SER A 183 18.22 22.10 2.62
C SER A 183 17.41 22.27 1.33
N PRO A 184 17.65 21.53 0.25
CA PRO A 184 16.91 21.67 -1.00
C PRO A 184 15.44 21.36 -0.76
N SER A 185 14.68 22.39 -0.44
CA SER A 185 13.23 22.36 -0.28
C SER A 185 12.58 22.28 -1.66
N ALA A 186 11.40 21.66 -1.70
CA ALA A 186 10.53 21.65 -2.87
C ALA A 186 10.48 23.02 -3.56
N PRO A 187 10.35 23.08 -4.90
CA PRO A 187 10.34 24.34 -5.62
C PRO A 187 9.19 25.24 -5.14
N ALA A 188 9.39 26.56 -5.12
CA ALA A 188 8.44 27.53 -4.57
C ALA A 188 7.02 27.41 -5.16
N TRP A 189 6.88 26.99 -6.42
CA TRP A 189 5.57 26.73 -7.04
C TRP A 189 4.84 25.51 -6.44
N ALA A 190 5.56 24.51 -5.90
CA ALA A 190 4.93 23.38 -5.21
C ALA A 190 4.25 23.86 -3.92
N ALA A 191 4.91 24.71 -3.14
CA ALA A 191 4.32 25.32 -1.96
C ALA A 191 3.11 26.23 -2.30
N GLU A 192 3.17 26.96 -3.44
CA GLU A 192 2.04 27.76 -3.92
C GLU A 192 0.89 26.87 -4.45
N TYR A 193 1.23 25.77 -5.13
CA TYR A 193 0.24 24.79 -5.59
C TYR A 193 -0.43 24.11 -4.40
N ASP A 194 0.33 23.67 -3.40
CA ASP A 194 -0.17 23.07 -2.17
C ASP A 194 -1.08 24.06 -1.43
N ALA A 195 -0.70 25.33 -1.31
CA ALA A 195 -1.54 26.36 -0.70
C ALA A 195 -2.87 26.62 -1.46
N VAL A 196 -2.86 26.52 -2.79
CA VAL A 196 -4.10 26.63 -3.60
C VAL A 196 -4.94 25.38 -3.44
N ALA A 197 -4.33 24.21 -3.43
CA ALA A 197 -5.01 22.94 -3.25
C ALA A 197 -5.61 22.84 -1.84
N ASP A 198 -4.86 23.23 -0.81
CA ASP A 198 -5.35 23.37 0.56
C ASP A 198 -6.57 24.32 0.61
N GLY A 199 -6.48 25.48 -0.02
CA GLY A 199 -7.58 26.44 -0.11
C GLY A 199 -8.85 25.85 -0.72
N ILE A 200 -8.73 25.04 -1.77
CA ILE A 200 -9.86 24.33 -2.38
C ILE A 200 -10.41 23.26 -1.42
N GLY A 201 -9.54 22.47 -0.81
CA GLY A 201 -9.92 21.45 0.16
C GLY A 201 -10.71 22.05 1.33
N PHE A 202 -10.21 23.14 1.93
CA PHE A 202 -10.91 23.82 3.02
C PHE A 202 -12.24 24.45 2.57
N ALA A 203 -12.33 25.05 1.38
CA ALA A 203 -13.59 25.56 0.85
C ALA A 203 -14.65 24.46 0.68
N ILE A 204 -14.24 23.25 0.29
CA ILE A 204 -15.13 22.09 0.22
C ILE A 204 -15.54 21.66 1.63
N LEU A 205 -14.61 21.55 2.58
CA LEU A 205 -14.92 21.19 3.97
C LEU A 205 -15.87 22.19 4.63
N GLU A 206 -15.66 23.49 4.43
CA GLU A 206 -16.57 24.55 4.90
C GLU A 206 -17.96 24.40 4.29
N ARG A 207 -18.05 24.10 3.00
CA ARG A 207 -19.34 23.92 2.32
C ARG A 207 -20.06 22.65 2.81
N LEU A 208 -19.34 21.56 3.09
CA LEU A 208 -19.89 20.32 3.64
C LEU A 208 -20.36 20.51 5.09
N SER A 209 -19.67 21.36 5.87
CA SER A 209 -20.01 21.65 7.27
C SER A 209 -21.11 22.69 7.46
N ALA A 210 -21.51 23.39 6.39
CA ALA A 210 -22.48 24.51 6.47
C ALA A 210 -23.95 24.07 6.62
N GLY A 211 -24.25 22.77 6.37
CA GLY A 211 -25.59 22.24 6.37
C GLY A 211 -25.77 21.05 7.32
N THR A 212 -26.79 20.26 7.03
CA THR A 212 -27.06 18.99 7.71
C THR A 212 -26.24 17.84 7.11
N ALA A 213 -26.21 16.68 7.77
CA ALA A 213 -25.61 15.46 7.22
C ALA A 213 -26.22 15.05 5.87
N ASP A 214 -27.52 15.28 5.67
CA ASP A 214 -28.19 14.98 4.40
C ASP A 214 -27.76 15.96 3.30
N ASP A 215 -27.57 17.25 3.64
CA ASP A 215 -27.04 18.24 2.70
C ASP A 215 -25.59 17.90 2.28
N ALA A 216 -24.74 17.54 3.22
CA ALA A 216 -23.36 17.11 2.94
C ALA A 216 -23.33 15.88 2.04
N ARG A 217 -24.18 14.89 2.31
CA ARG A 217 -24.31 13.66 1.49
C ARG A 217 -24.81 13.98 0.08
N ALA A 218 -25.78 14.87 -0.06
CA ALA A 218 -26.30 15.31 -1.35
C ALA A 218 -25.23 16.06 -2.16
N LEU A 219 -24.42 16.91 -1.51
CA LEU A 219 -23.30 17.61 -2.15
C LEU A 219 -22.25 16.63 -2.66
N LEU A 220 -21.85 15.64 -1.86
CA LEU A 220 -20.88 14.62 -2.29
C LEU A 220 -21.42 13.73 -3.42
N ALA A 221 -22.72 13.45 -3.44
CA ALA A 221 -23.35 12.72 -4.54
C ALA A 221 -23.39 13.54 -5.84
N ALA A 222 -23.42 14.87 -5.74
CA ALA A 222 -23.41 15.78 -6.89
C ALA A 222 -21.97 16.09 -7.40
N HIS A 223 -20.94 15.82 -6.60
CA HIS A 223 -19.55 16.18 -6.85
C HIS A 223 -18.61 14.97 -6.63
N ASP A 224 -18.63 13.99 -7.52
CA ASP A 224 -17.79 12.79 -7.45
C ASP A 224 -16.28 13.11 -7.50
N ASP A 225 -15.91 14.25 -8.09
CA ASP A 225 -14.55 14.77 -8.19
C ASP A 225 -13.97 15.15 -6.83
N TRP A 226 -14.77 15.54 -5.85
CA TRP A 226 -14.27 15.94 -4.53
C TRP A 226 -13.60 14.78 -3.79
N ARG A 227 -14.12 13.56 -3.90
CA ARG A 227 -13.48 12.37 -3.31
C ARG A 227 -12.11 12.13 -3.89
N ARG A 228 -11.97 12.26 -5.21
CA ARG A 228 -10.69 12.12 -5.89
C ARG A 228 -9.71 13.21 -5.49
N LEU A 229 -10.18 14.45 -5.35
CA LEU A 229 -9.34 15.56 -4.91
C LEU A 229 -8.72 15.24 -3.55
N PHE A 230 -9.54 14.86 -2.55
CA PHE A 230 -9.03 14.52 -1.21
C PHE A 230 -8.12 13.26 -1.20
N ALA A 231 -8.34 12.31 -2.11
CA ALA A 231 -7.48 11.13 -2.22
C ALA A 231 -6.13 11.42 -2.90
N THR A 232 -6.07 12.39 -3.82
CA THR A 232 -4.85 12.69 -4.59
C THR A 232 -4.09 13.90 -4.06
N ASN A 233 -4.77 14.81 -3.39
CA ASN A 233 -4.21 16.08 -2.92
C ASN A 233 -4.94 16.56 -1.65
N PRO A 234 -4.82 15.80 -0.53
CA PRO A 234 -5.44 16.19 0.73
C PRO A 234 -4.80 17.47 1.27
N PRO A 235 -5.55 18.32 1.98
CA PRO A 235 -4.98 19.43 2.72
C PRO A 235 -3.98 18.95 3.78
N ASP A 236 -3.06 19.86 4.17
CA ASP A 236 -2.08 19.60 5.23
C ASP A 236 -2.74 19.14 6.54
N ALA A 237 -2.24 18.06 7.13
CA ALA A 237 -2.85 17.42 8.30
C ALA A 237 -2.89 18.34 9.54
N ALA A 238 -1.84 19.15 9.77
CA ALA A 238 -1.82 20.06 10.91
C ALA A 238 -2.80 21.22 10.70
N ALA A 239 -2.97 21.70 9.47
CA ALA A 239 -3.96 22.68 9.11
C ALA A 239 -5.38 22.13 9.26
N VAL A 240 -5.62 20.88 8.84
CA VAL A 240 -6.91 20.19 9.05
C VAL A 240 -7.21 20.06 10.54
N ASN A 241 -6.26 19.65 11.38
CA ASN A 241 -6.46 19.54 12.82
C ASN A 241 -6.81 20.88 13.46
N SER A 242 -6.10 21.95 13.06
CA SER A 242 -6.38 23.30 13.53
C SER A 242 -7.80 23.76 13.15
N TRP A 243 -8.20 23.56 11.90
CA TRP A 243 -9.54 23.87 11.41
C TRP A 243 -10.61 23.05 12.13
N TRP A 244 -10.38 21.74 12.30
CA TRP A 244 -11.30 20.83 12.98
C TRP A 244 -11.53 21.24 14.44
N THR A 245 -10.47 21.56 15.16
CA THR A 245 -10.51 22.03 16.55
C THR A 245 -11.29 23.34 16.67
N GLN A 246 -11.06 24.28 15.73
CA GLN A 246 -11.81 25.55 15.70
C GLN A 246 -13.29 25.33 15.41
N LEU A 247 -13.62 24.43 14.47
CA LEU A 247 -15.00 24.07 14.15
C LEU A 247 -15.68 23.40 15.35
N ALA A 248 -14.99 22.50 16.06
CA ALA A 248 -15.49 21.87 17.27
C ALA A 248 -15.86 22.88 18.36
N ALA A 249 -15.05 23.90 18.53
CA ALA A 249 -15.28 24.95 19.52
C ALA A 249 -16.41 25.91 19.12
N SER A 250 -16.59 26.21 17.84
CA SER A 250 -17.54 27.20 17.33
C SER A 250 -18.88 26.61 16.91
N ASN A 251 -18.90 25.42 16.35
CA ASN A 251 -20.10 24.75 15.83
C ASN A 251 -19.99 23.21 15.92
N PRO A 252 -20.19 22.62 17.12
CA PRO A 252 -20.10 21.16 17.28
C PRO A 252 -21.06 20.37 16.38
N GLY A 253 -22.26 20.92 16.08
CA GLY A 253 -23.22 20.25 15.20
C GLY A 253 -22.74 20.09 13.75
N ALA A 254 -21.83 20.95 13.29
CA ALA A 254 -21.23 20.82 11.98
C ALA A 254 -20.27 19.62 11.90
N LEU A 255 -19.62 19.25 13.00
CA LEU A 255 -18.79 18.04 13.06
C LEU A 255 -19.65 16.78 12.89
N ASP A 256 -20.79 16.69 13.57
CA ASP A 256 -21.73 15.57 13.41
C ASP A 256 -22.21 15.47 11.95
N ALA A 257 -22.50 16.63 11.33
CA ALA A 257 -22.89 16.68 9.92
C ALA A 257 -21.78 16.14 8.99
N LEU A 258 -20.52 16.50 9.25
CA LEU A 258 -19.35 16.01 8.49
C LEU A 258 -19.11 14.51 8.73
N ILE A 259 -19.08 14.06 9.99
CA ILE A 259 -18.84 12.66 10.36
C ILE A 259 -19.88 11.74 9.70
N VAL A 260 -21.16 12.16 9.69
CA VAL A 260 -22.26 11.33 9.15
C VAL A 260 -22.49 11.56 7.66
N GLY A 261 -22.42 12.80 7.18
CA GLY A 261 -22.77 13.18 5.81
C GLY A 261 -21.59 13.09 4.83
N ALA A 262 -20.37 13.32 5.32
CA ALA A 262 -19.13 13.27 4.53
C ALA A 262 -18.15 12.20 5.04
N SER A 263 -18.66 11.12 5.63
CA SER A 263 -17.88 10.05 6.25
C SER A 263 -16.77 9.49 5.37
N VAL A 264 -16.97 9.43 4.07
CA VAL A 264 -15.97 8.92 3.10
C VAL A 264 -14.76 9.84 2.94
N ILE A 265 -14.90 11.14 3.20
CA ILE A 265 -13.79 12.10 3.23
C ILE A 265 -13.19 12.10 4.63
N VAL A 266 -14.03 12.32 5.66
CA VAL A 266 -13.58 12.42 7.06
C VAL A 266 -12.82 11.17 7.53
N GLY A 267 -13.25 9.98 7.08
CA GLY A 267 -12.67 8.69 7.46
C GLY A 267 -11.25 8.45 6.92
N SER A 268 -10.83 9.21 5.89
CA SER A 268 -9.47 9.08 5.31
C SER A 268 -8.65 10.37 5.42
N LEU A 269 -9.24 11.49 5.88
CA LEU A 269 -8.57 12.77 5.90
C LEU A 269 -7.56 12.87 7.06
N GLY A 270 -6.28 13.08 6.73
CA GLY A 270 -5.21 13.36 7.70
C GLY A 270 -5.52 14.57 8.58
N GLY A 271 -5.07 14.55 9.84
CA GLY A 271 -5.30 15.62 10.81
C GLY A 271 -6.66 15.63 11.50
N VAL A 272 -7.64 14.88 11.00
CA VAL A 272 -8.90 14.66 11.76
C VAL A 272 -8.59 13.82 13.00
N PRO A 273 -9.07 14.22 14.21
CA PRO A 273 -8.83 13.46 15.43
C PRO A 273 -9.23 11.98 15.31
N PRO A 274 -8.45 11.05 15.86
CA PRO A 274 -8.65 9.61 15.68
C PRO A 274 -10.06 9.14 16.03
N ALA A 275 -10.64 9.62 17.12
CA ALA A 275 -12.01 9.28 17.51
C ALA A 275 -13.06 9.69 16.44
N SER A 276 -12.85 10.83 15.79
CA SER A 276 -13.74 11.32 14.73
C SER A 276 -13.57 10.52 13.43
N ARG A 277 -12.33 10.12 13.08
CA ARG A 277 -12.07 9.22 11.94
C ARG A 277 -12.72 7.85 12.18
N VAL A 278 -12.57 7.29 13.37
CA VAL A 278 -13.21 6.02 13.77
C VAL A 278 -14.74 6.13 13.65
N ALA A 279 -15.33 7.21 14.14
CA ALA A 279 -16.77 7.43 14.04
C ALA A 279 -17.24 7.53 12.57
N ALA A 280 -16.50 8.24 11.72
CA ALA A 280 -16.81 8.34 10.29
C ALA A 280 -16.68 6.98 9.59
N ASN A 281 -15.65 6.20 9.92
CA ASN A 281 -15.47 4.86 9.35
C ASN A 281 -16.48 3.83 9.87
N ALA A 282 -17.04 4.01 11.07
CA ALA A 282 -18.19 3.24 11.52
C ALA A 282 -19.43 3.51 10.62
N VAL A 283 -19.65 4.77 10.21
CA VAL A 283 -20.69 5.11 9.23
C VAL A 283 -20.40 4.50 7.86
N ASN A 284 -19.13 4.53 7.39
CA ASN A 284 -18.72 3.88 6.14
C ASN A 284 -18.96 2.37 6.20
N ALA A 285 -18.65 1.71 7.33
CA ALA A 285 -18.93 0.30 7.57
C ALA A 285 -20.43 0.01 7.51
N GLN A 286 -21.26 0.82 8.21
CA GLN A 286 -22.72 0.68 8.20
C GLN A 286 -23.30 0.78 6.79
N ASN A 287 -22.81 1.74 6.00
CA ASN A 287 -23.27 1.95 4.62
C ASN A 287 -22.93 0.78 3.68
N ARG A 288 -21.89 0.01 3.99
CA ARG A 288 -21.43 -1.13 3.17
C ARG A 288 -22.17 -2.44 3.49
N ILE A 289 -22.71 -2.60 4.69
CA ILE A 289 -23.41 -3.81 5.17
C ILE A 289 -24.51 -4.29 4.21
N PRO A 290 -25.46 -3.46 3.75
CA PRO A 290 -26.56 -3.94 2.89
C PRO A 290 -26.09 -4.54 1.56
N ALA A 291 -25.00 -4.02 1.00
CA ALA A 291 -24.44 -4.52 -0.25
C ALA A 291 -23.82 -5.92 -0.07
N ILE A 292 -23.17 -6.16 1.08
CA ILE A 292 -22.59 -7.45 1.44
C ILE A 292 -23.70 -8.49 1.69
N GLU A 293 -24.71 -8.14 2.47
CA GLU A 293 -25.87 -9.01 2.72
C GLU A 293 -26.55 -9.43 1.41
N ALA A 294 -26.77 -8.46 0.51
CA ALA A 294 -27.32 -8.73 -0.81
C ALA A 294 -26.41 -9.65 -1.66
N ALA A 295 -25.09 -9.52 -1.55
CA ALA A 295 -24.13 -10.37 -2.24
C ALA A 295 -24.18 -11.82 -1.70
N ILE A 296 -24.19 -12.00 -0.39
CA ILE A 296 -24.34 -13.29 0.28
C ILE A 296 -25.65 -13.97 -0.18
N GLN A 297 -26.74 -13.22 -0.17
CA GLN A 297 -28.04 -13.76 -0.57
C GLN A 297 -28.07 -14.19 -2.03
N ARG A 298 -27.51 -13.39 -2.96
CA ARG A 298 -27.38 -13.78 -4.37
C ARG A 298 -26.57 -15.06 -4.55
N MET A 299 -25.46 -15.21 -3.82
CA MET A 299 -24.62 -16.42 -3.89
C MET A 299 -25.34 -17.65 -3.33
N ARG A 300 -26.13 -17.51 -2.26
CA ARG A 300 -26.96 -18.58 -1.71
C ARG A 300 -28.06 -19.03 -2.68
N ASP A 301 -28.69 -18.08 -3.36
CA ASP A 301 -29.76 -18.35 -4.33
C ASP A 301 -29.21 -19.01 -5.61
N ALA A 302 -28.04 -18.62 -6.08
CA ALA A 302 -27.35 -19.21 -7.21
C ALA A 302 -27.01 -20.70 -6.99
N GLY A 303 -26.76 -21.13 -5.76
CA GLY A 303 -26.43 -22.51 -5.41
C GLY A 303 -27.61 -23.50 -5.34
N ARG A 304 -28.81 -23.08 -5.70
CA ARG A 304 -30.02 -23.96 -5.69
C ARG A 304 -30.19 -24.85 -6.92
N GLY A 305 -29.34 -24.73 -7.95
CA GLY A 305 -29.29 -25.55 -9.15
C GLY A 305 -28.13 -26.55 -9.12
N GLY A 306 -28.18 -27.67 -9.80
CA GLY A 306 -27.17 -28.74 -9.81
C GLY A 306 -25.75 -28.26 -10.18
N GLU A 307 -25.04 -27.71 -9.22
CA GLU A 307 -23.71 -27.14 -9.33
C GLU A 307 -22.65 -28.25 -9.15
N VAL A 308 -21.53 -28.18 -9.90
CA VAL A 308 -20.38 -29.09 -9.69
C VAL A 308 -19.67 -28.77 -8.36
N ASP A 309 -19.14 -29.80 -7.71
CA ASP A 309 -18.58 -29.70 -6.34
C ASP A 309 -17.49 -28.64 -6.19
N SER A 310 -16.63 -28.41 -7.20
CA SER A 310 -15.60 -27.39 -7.16
C SER A 310 -16.17 -25.96 -7.11
N LEU A 311 -17.14 -25.64 -7.97
CA LEU A 311 -17.82 -24.35 -7.99
C LEU A 311 -18.61 -24.11 -6.70
N ARG A 312 -19.19 -25.19 -6.15
CA ARG A 312 -19.87 -25.13 -4.86
C ARG A 312 -18.89 -24.78 -3.72
N ALA A 313 -17.71 -25.43 -3.70
CA ALA A 313 -16.69 -25.15 -2.70
C ALA A 313 -16.19 -23.68 -2.78
N GLU A 314 -15.92 -23.19 -3.99
CA GLU A 314 -15.51 -21.80 -4.23
C GLU A 314 -16.59 -20.81 -3.77
N ARG A 315 -17.85 -21.06 -4.11
CA ARG A 315 -18.98 -20.23 -3.70
C ARG A 315 -19.15 -20.20 -2.18
N LEU A 316 -19.05 -21.36 -1.51
CA LEU A 316 -19.14 -21.44 -0.05
C LEU A 316 -17.97 -20.71 0.62
N ALA A 317 -16.76 -20.81 0.09
CA ALA A 317 -15.60 -20.05 0.58
C ALA A 317 -15.78 -18.54 0.38
N ALA A 318 -16.39 -18.12 -0.73
CA ALA A 318 -16.72 -16.71 -0.96
C ALA A 318 -17.78 -16.19 0.02
N ILE A 319 -18.81 -17.01 0.33
CA ILE A 319 -19.82 -16.67 1.33
C ILE A 319 -19.16 -16.54 2.72
N ASP A 320 -18.33 -17.50 3.14
CA ASP A 320 -17.63 -17.45 4.44
C ASP A 320 -16.79 -16.17 4.58
N ARG A 321 -16.08 -15.75 3.52
CA ARG A 321 -15.33 -14.49 3.53
C ARG A 321 -16.23 -13.26 3.73
N LEU A 322 -17.36 -13.23 3.02
CA LEU A 322 -18.32 -12.13 3.15
C LEU A 322 -19.02 -12.11 4.52
N GLU A 323 -19.28 -13.27 5.11
CA GLU A 323 -19.86 -13.41 6.46
C GLU A 323 -18.86 -12.90 7.53
N LYS A 324 -17.56 -13.21 7.40
CA LYS A 324 -16.51 -12.66 8.26
C LYS A 324 -16.40 -11.15 8.11
N GLN A 325 -16.46 -10.64 6.87
CA GLN A 325 -16.48 -9.20 6.63
C GLN A 325 -17.70 -8.55 7.29
N LEU A 326 -18.87 -9.17 7.14
CA LEU A 326 -20.11 -8.66 7.72
C LEU A 326 -20.03 -8.58 9.24
N ASP A 327 -19.56 -9.66 9.91
CA ASP A 327 -19.34 -9.68 11.35
C ASP A 327 -18.38 -8.59 11.81
N TYR A 328 -17.25 -8.45 11.12
CA TYR A 328 -16.27 -7.41 11.40
C TYR A 328 -16.86 -6.00 11.29
N LEU A 329 -17.65 -5.72 10.24
CA LEU A 329 -18.29 -4.43 10.06
C LEU A 329 -19.37 -4.16 11.12
N HIS A 330 -20.11 -5.19 11.57
CA HIS A 330 -21.03 -5.02 12.69
C HIS A 330 -20.29 -4.66 13.99
N ARG A 331 -19.13 -5.26 14.24
CA ARG A 331 -18.26 -4.89 15.37
C ARG A 331 -17.70 -3.47 15.24
N ALA A 332 -17.43 -3.01 14.02
CA ALA A 332 -17.02 -1.62 13.79
C ALA A 332 -18.16 -0.64 14.05
N VAL A 333 -19.38 -0.98 13.68
CA VAL A 333 -20.59 -0.16 13.96
C VAL A 333 -20.92 -0.12 15.44
N SER A 334 -20.70 -1.24 16.18
CA SER A 334 -20.91 -1.27 17.65
C SER A 334 -19.78 -0.60 18.44
N GLY A 335 -18.63 -0.32 17.82
CA GLY A 335 -17.46 0.26 18.47
C GLY A 335 -16.48 -0.77 19.08
N ASP A 336 -16.74 -2.08 18.89
CA ASP A 336 -15.83 -3.15 19.34
C ASP A 336 -14.58 -3.26 18.45
N VAL A 337 -14.64 -2.70 17.24
CA VAL A 337 -13.53 -2.52 16.30
C VAL A 337 -13.43 -1.04 15.94
N GLN A 338 -12.26 -0.46 16.06
CA GLN A 338 -12.03 0.95 15.78
C GLN A 338 -11.31 1.11 14.44
N LEU A 339 -12.07 1.30 13.36
CA LEU A 339 -11.56 1.55 12.01
C LEU A 339 -11.02 2.97 11.89
N TYR A 340 -9.71 3.15 11.97
CA TYR A 340 -9.06 4.44 11.74
C TYR A 340 -9.04 4.81 10.25
N LEU A 341 -8.84 3.82 9.36
CA LEU A 341 -8.97 3.92 7.91
C LEU A 341 -9.75 2.71 7.38
N TYR A 342 -10.69 2.93 6.47
CA TYR A 342 -11.44 1.85 5.85
C TYR A 342 -11.73 2.13 4.37
N GLU A 343 -10.82 1.72 3.53
CA GLU A 343 -10.88 1.81 2.06
C GLU A 343 -10.58 0.45 1.42
N PRO A 344 -11.46 -0.55 1.59
CA PRO A 344 -11.18 -1.92 1.15
C PRO A 344 -11.06 -2.07 -0.37
N ASP A 345 -11.63 -1.15 -1.16
CA ASP A 345 -11.53 -1.16 -2.61
C ASP A 345 -10.11 -0.77 -3.08
N SER A 346 -9.38 0.04 -2.31
CA SER A 346 -7.94 0.34 -2.47
C SER A 346 -7.04 -0.60 -1.67
N GLN A 347 -7.56 -1.67 -1.08
CA GLN A 347 -6.86 -2.60 -0.21
C GLN A 347 -6.22 -1.93 1.02
N SER A 348 -6.86 -0.88 1.55
CA SER A 348 -6.37 -0.09 2.68
C SER A 348 -7.29 -0.22 3.88
N ILE A 349 -6.71 -0.54 5.03
CA ILE A 349 -7.38 -0.67 6.32
C ILE A 349 -6.39 -0.43 7.46
N ILE A 350 -6.79 0.42 8.40
CA ILE A 350 -6.02 0.63 9.64
C ILE A 350 -6.99 0.47 10.81
N GLU A 351 -6.69 -0.46 11.71
CA GLU A 351 -7.45 -0.65 12.95
C GLU A 351 -6.67 -0.04 14.12
N MET A 352 -7.32 0.83 14.88
CA MET A 352 -6.81 1.34 16.14
C MET A 352 -7.25 0.44 17.29
N ILE A 353 -6.31 -0.02 18.11
CA ILE A 353 -6.55 -0.86 19.27
C ILE A 353 -6.11 -0.09 20.52
N GLY A 354 -7.00 0.06 21.47
CA GLY A 354 -6.79 0.86 22.66
C GLY A 354 -7.54 2.19 22.62
N THR A 355 -7.38 3.00 23.65
CA THR A 355 -8.03 4.30 23.79
C THR A 355 -6.97 5.38 23.93
N LEU A 356 -7.00 6.37 23.03
CA LEU A 356 -6.16 7.55 23.12
C LEU A 356 -6.73 8.50 24.17
N ASP A 357 -5.98 8.70 25.25
CA ASP A 357 -6.30 9.65 26.32
C ASP A 357 -5.01 10.25 26.91
N GLY A 358 -5.15 11.11 27.91
CA GLY A 358 -4.02 11.75 28.60
C GLY A 358 -3.10 10.79 29.37
N ASN A 359 -3.41 9.51 29.43
CA ASN A 359 -2.58 8.47 30.06
C ASN A 359 -1.83 7.63 29.02
N THR A 360 -2.08 7.82 27.73
CA THR A 360 -1.39 7.08 26.66
C THR A 360 0.12 7.35 26.73
N THR A 361 0.90 6.30 26.89
CA THR A 361 2.37 6.36 26.96
C THR A 361 3.02 5.98 25.66
N ASP A 362 2.45 5.03 24.92
CA ASP A 362 3.04 4.45 23.71
C ASP A 362 2.00 4.35 22.60
N VAL A 363 2.41 4.76 21.41
CA VAL A 363 1.65 4.62 20.16
C VAL A 363 2.47 3.77 19.20
N ILE A 364 1.99 2.56 18.93
CA ILE A 364 2.66 1.57 18.10
C ILE A 364 2.08 1.60 16.68
N THR A 365 2.94 1.82 15.69
CA THR A 365 2.62 1.53 14.28
C THR A 365 3.03 0.09 13.98
N TYR A 366 2.06 -0.82 13.86
CA TYR A 366 2.27 -2.23 13.58
C TYR A 366 2.01 -2.56 12.11
N VAL A 367 3.05 -2.99 11.39
CA VAL A 367 2.98 -3.41 9.99
C VAL A 367 3.06 -4.93 9.91
N PRO A 368 1.99 -5.63 9.45
CA PRO A 368 1.99 -7.08 9.28
C PRO A 368 2.90 -7.57 8.14
N GLY A 369 3.01 -8.89 8.00
CA GLY A 369 3.86 -9.54 7.01
C GLY A 369 3.25 -9.68 5.61
N THR A 370 3.95 -10.43 4.74
CA THR A 370 3.49 -10.84 3.41
C THR A 370 2.13 -11.52 3.46
N TYR A 371 1.44 -11.51 2.32
CA TYR A 371 0.08 -12.09 2.15
C TYR A 371 -1.03 -11.43 2.97
N THR A 372 -0.71 -10.41 3.78
CA THR A 372 -1.74 -9.69 4.54
C THR A 372 -2.68 -8.97 3.59
N SER A 373 -3.95 -9.32 3.67
CA SER A 373 -5.05 -8.69 2.93
C SER A 373 -6.03 -8.03 3.89
N VAL A 374 -6.99 -7.26 3.38
CA VAL A 374 -8.10 -6.75 4.19
C VAL A 374 -8.89 -7.88 4.87
N HIS A 375 -8.92 -9.08 4.26
CA HIS A 375 -9.55 -10.27 4.85
C HIS A 375 -8.80 -10.80 6.08
N SER A 376 -7.50 -10.51 6.20
CA SER A 376 -6.73 -10.85 7.41
C SER A 376 -7.23 -10.09 8.64
N PHE A 377 -7.73 -8.87 8.45
CA PHE A 377 -8.39 -8.08 9.50
C PHE A 377 -9.76 -8.66 9.85
N TYR A 378 -10.56 -9.02 8.85
CA TYR A 378 -11.88 -9.61 9.08
C TYR A 378 -11.83 -10.96 9.81
N GLY A 379 -10.70 -11.67 9.71
CA GLY A 379 -10.43 -12.93 10.40
C GLY A 379 -9.69 -12.79 11.73
N ASP A 380 -9.51 -11.58 12.26
CA ASP A 380 -8.78 -11.30 13.51
C ASP A 380 -7.35 -11.88 13.55
N GLN A 381 -6.66 -11.92 12.40
CA GLN A 381 -5.36 -12.57 12.28
C GLN A 381 -4.19 -11.63 12.67
N VAL A 382 -4.32 -10.34 12.37
CA VAL A 382 -3.23 -9.37 12.49
C VAL A 382 -3.31 -8.47 13.73
N GLN A 383 -4.41 -8.53 14.47
CA GLN A 383 -4.68 -7.69 15.64
C GLN A 383 -4.16 -8.28 16.96
N GLN A 384 -3.76 -9.55 16.96
CA GLN A 384 -3.53 -10.35 18.17
C GLN A 384 -2.49 -9.74 19.11
N VAL A 385 -1.37 -9.27 18.57
CA VAL A 385 -0.29 -8.64 19.38
C VAL A 385 -0.78 -7.33 19.98
N GLY A 386 -1.38 -6.44 19.19
CA GLY A 386 -1.91 -5.16 19.69
C GLY A 386 -2.97 -5.35 20.78
N ARG A 387 -3.90 -6.28 20.59
CA ARG A 387 -4.93 -6.59 21.59
C ARG A 387 -4.33 -7.17 22.88
N TRP A 388 -3.31 -8.01 22.76
CA TRP A 388 -2.64 -8.53 23.93
C TRP A 388 -1.90 -7.43 24.69
N LEU A 389 -1.22 -6.52 23.99
CA LEU A 389 -0.50 -5.40 24.62
C LEU A 389 -1.47 -4.48 25.36
N GLU A 390 -2.54 -4.06 24.70
CA GLU A 390 -3.60 -3.21 25.28
C GLU A 390 -4.24 -3.87 26.51
N ALA A 391 -4.59 -5.15 26.43
CA ALA A 391 -5.19 -5.89 27.54
C ALA A 391 -4.26 -6.03 28.77
N ASN A 392 -2.95 -5.92 28.59
CA ASN A 392 -1.95 -5.99 29.67
C ASN A 392 -1.40 -4.61 30.08
N ASP A 393 -1.53 -3.60 29.22
CA ASP A 393 -1.27 -2.20 29.53
C ASP A 393 -2.17 -1.28 28.69
N PRO A 394 -3.28 -0.76 29.25
CA PRO A 394 -4.22 0.06 28.50
C PRO A 394 -3.70 1.45 28.11
N ARG A 395 -2.45 1.80 28.50
CA ARG A 395 -1.79 3.03 28.07
C ARG A 395 -1.12 2.88 26.71
N ILE A 396 -1.07 1.66 26.16
CA ILE A 396 -0.52 1.36 24.84
C ILE A 396 -1.65 1.39 23.81
N VAL A 397 -1.46 2.15 22.75
CA VAL A 397 -2.36 2.18 21.60
C VAL A 397 -1.63 1.65 20.38
N THR A 398 -2.23 0.70 19.67
CA THR A 398 -1.64 0.09 18.48
C THR A 398 -2.48 0.42 17.26
N PHE A 399 -1.84 0.96 16.22
CA PHE A 399 -2.40 1.07 14.87
C PHE A 399 -1.91 -0.10 14.03
N VAL A 400 -2.78 -1.05 13.75
CA VAL A 400 -2.50 -2.16 12.81
C VAL A 400 -2.68 -1.61 11.41
N TRP A 401 -1.56 -1.39 10.72
CA TRP A 401 -1.51 -0.62 9.49
C TRP A 401 -1.43 -1.51 8.23
N LYS A 402 -2.25 -1.20 7.25
CA LYS A 402 -2.17 -1.74 5.89
C LYS A 402 -2.72 -0.72 4.90
N GLU A 403 -1.89 -0.28 3.96
CA GLU A 403 -2.33 0.53 2.81
C GLU A 403 -1.84 -0.05 1.50
N GLY A 404 -2.79 -0.19 0.56
CA GLY A 404 -2.57 -0.82 -0.73
C GLY A 404 -2.17 -2.29 -0.64
N LEU A 405 -1.74 -2.86 -1.75
CA LEU A 405 -1.36 -4.27 -1.84
C LEU A 405 -0.05 -4.56 -1.10
N PHE A 406 -0.04 -5.69 -0.39
CA PHE A 406 1.17 -6.24 0.23
C PHE A 406 1.79 -7.33 -0.67
N PRO A 407 3.10 -7.63 -0.53
CA PRO A 407 3.75 -8.68 -1.29
C PRO A 407 3.06 -10.03 -1.13
N GLY A 408 2.85 -10.71 -2.25
CA GLY A 408 2.21 -12.02 -2.26
C GLY A 408 0.69 -12.03 -2.08
N GLU A 409 0.04 -10.88 -1.89
CA GLU A 409 -1.42 -10.79 -1.71
C GLU A 409 -2.16 -11.13 -3.00
N ASP A 410 -3.23 -11.94 -2.89
CA ASP A 410 -4.20 -12.18 -3.96
C ASP A 410 -5.49 -11.39 -3.70
N VAL A 411 -5.72 -10.35 -4.49
CA VAL A 411 -6.90 -9.48 -4.37
C VAL A 411 -8.21 -10.24 -4.55
N ALA A 412 -8.23 -11.20 -5.47
CA ALA A 412 -9.47 -11.92 -5.83
C ALA A 412 -9.95 -12.86 -4.73
N SER A 413 -9.03 -13.54 -4.06
CA SER A 413 -9.34 -14.52 -3.00
C SER A 413 -9.09 -13.99 -1.59
N GLY A 414 -8.35 -12.88 -1.44
CA GLY A 414 -7.82 -12.42 -0.15
C GLY A 414 -6.81 -13.40 0.46
N GLY A 415 -6.26 -14.28 -0.36
CA GLY A 415 -5.32 -15.31 0.02
C GLY A 415 -3.91 -15.03 -0.50
N MET A 416 -3.16 -16.11 -0.77
CA MET A 416 -1.78 -16.04 -1.25
C MET A 416 -1.71 -16.11 -2.77
N ASN A 417 -0.93 -15.21 -3.36
CA ASN A 417 -0.49 -15.29 -4.75
C ASN A 417 1.02 -15.58 -4.79
N PRO A 418 1.43 -16.83 -4.99
CA PRO A 418 2.84 -17.21 -5.00
C PRO A 418 3.67 -16.50 -6.09
N ALA A 419 3.05 -16.06 -7.18
CA ALA A 419 3.74 -15.33 -8.25
C ALA A 419 4.23 -13.94 -7.80
N ARG A 420 3.59 -13.35 -6.77
CA ARG A 420 3.94 -12.05 -6.22
C ARG A 420 4.85 -12.11 -4.99
N ILE A 421 5.23 -13.31 -4.52
CA ILE A 421 6.07 -13.44 -3.31
C ILE A 421 7.46 -12.81 -3.49
N LEU A 422 7.97 -12.74 -4.72
CA LEU A 422 9.25 -12.11 -5.01
C LEU A 422 9.27 -10.62 -4.69
N GLU A 423 8.11 -9.96 -4.66
CA GLU A 423 7.96 -8.56 -4.21
C GLU A 423 8.40 -8.38 -2.74
N ALA A 424 8.37 -9.45 -1.94
CA ALA A 424 8.82 -9.41 -0.55
C ALA A 424 10.34 -9.18 -0.40
N ASN A 425 11.10 -9.40 -1.46
CA ASN A 425 12.55 -9.16 -1.50
C ASN A 425 12.90 -7.93 -2.39
N ASP A 426 11.91 -7.13 -2.76
CA ASP A 426 12.06 -5.94 -3.58
C ASP A 426 12.14 -4.68 -2.69
N ALA A 427 13.32 -4.06 -2.68
CA ALA A 427 13.55 -2.84 -1.90
C ALA A 427 12.69 -1.66 -2.38
N GLY A 428 12.36 -1.58 -3.68
CA GLY A 428 11.49 -0.53 -4.23
C GLY A 428 10.09 -0.63 -3.64
N VAL A 429 9.51 -1.83 -3.61
CA VAL A 429 8.19 -2.08 -3.00
C VAL A 429 8.19 -1.72 -1.52
N ALA A 430 9.25 -2.07 -0.78
CA ALA A 430 9.37 -1.73 0.64
C ALA A 430 9.50 -0.22 0.86
N LEU A 431 10.31 0.47 0.05
CA LEU A 431 10.49 1.93 0.14
C LEU A 431 9.20 2.70 -0.19
N ASP A 432 8.43 2.24 -1.18
CA ASP A 432 7.14 2.85 -1.50
C ASP A 432 6.14 2.69 -0.34
N LYS A 433 6.10 1.51 0.29
CA LYS A 433 5.27 1.31 1.49
C LYS A 433 5.80 2.10 2.70
N GLY A 434 7.11 2.19 2.84
CA GLY A 434 7.72 3.01 3.90
C GLY A 434 7.32 4.48 3.83
N ARG A 435 7.19 5.06 2.63
CA ARG A 435 6.66 6.43 2.48
C ARG A 435 5.23 6.54 3.03
N LEU A 436 4.34 5.63 2.67
CA LEU A 436 2.96 5.63 3.19
C LEU A 436 2.90 5.46 4.72
N VAL A 437 3.79 4.63 5.30
CA VAL A 437 3.90 4.51 6.77
C VAL A 437 4.41 5.80 7.41
N ALA A 438 5.38 6.49 6.77
CA ALA A 438 5.89 7.76 7.26
C ALA A 438 4.84 8.88 7.15
N ASP A 439 4.09 8.93 6.06
CA ASP A 439 2.97 9.85 5.87
C ASP A 439 1.89 9.61 6.95
N PHE A 440 1.53 8.35 7.19
CA PHE A 440 0.62 7.97 8.27
C PHE A 440 1.13 8.44 9.65
N GLN A 441 2.42 8.23 9.98
CA GLN A 441 2.98 8.70 11.25
C GLN A 441 2.88 10.25 11.36
N HIS A 442 3.20 10.96 10.29
CA HIS A 442 3.07 12.42 10.25
C HIS A 442 1.63 12.87 10.48
N GLU A 443 0.67 12.20 9.86
CA GLU A 443 -0.76 12.50 10.03
C GLU A 443 -1.24 12.26 11.45
N ILE A 444 -0.90 11.12 12.08
CA ILE A 444 -1.37 10.83 13.44
C ILE A 444 -0.74 11.77 14.48
N LEU A 445 0.53 12.13 14.31
CA LEU A 445 1.20 13.11 15.17
C LEU A 445 0.53 14.50 15.11
N SER A 446 0.00 14.84 13.95
CA SER A 446 -0.72 16.12 13.73
C SER A 446 -2.18 16.06 14.20
N SER A 447 -2.74 14.87 14.42
CA SER A 447 -4.18 14.67 14.64
C SER A 447 -4.62 14.80 16.09
N SER A 448 -3.71 14.61 17.06
CA SER A 448 -4.05 14.66 18.48
C SER A 448 -2.84 14.96 19.37
N PRO A 449 -3.00 15.80 20.41
CA PRO A 449 -1.96 16.06 21.41
C PRO A 449 -1.54 14.80 22.17
N GLU A 450 -2.45 13.87 22.39
CA GLU A 450 -2.20 12.60 23.08
C GLU A 450 -1.22 11.74 22.29
N VAL A 451 -1.43 11.63 20.96
CA VAL A 451 -0.49 10.95 20.05
C VAL A 451 0.86 11.65 20.03
N ALA A 452 0.86 12.98 19.91
CA ALA A 452 2.09 13.76 19.80
C ALA A 452 2.95 13.73 21.08
N SER A 453 2.34 13.48 22.24
CA SER A 453 3.04 13.40 23.55
C SER A 453 3.48 11.99 23.93
N ALA A 454 2.93 10.94 23.30
CA ALA A 454 3.29 9.56 23.54
C ALA A 454 4.59 9.17 22.80
N GLN A 455 5.27 8.14 23.30
CA GLN A 455 6.35 7.51 22.56
C GLN A 455 5.81 6.91 21.26
N GLN A 456 6.58 7.04 20.19
CA GLN A 456 6.23 6.48 18.89
C GLN A 456 7.06 5.24 18.66
N ASP A 457 6.44 4.08 18.49
CA ASP A 457 7.13 2.82 18.31
C ASP A 457 6.75 2.15 17.00
N GLY A 458 7.75 1.57 16.35
CA GLY A 458 7.58 0.82 15.12
C GLY A 458 7.58 -0.67 15.42
N MET A 459 6.62 -1.43 14.92
CA MET A 459 6.60 -2.88 15.05
C MET A 459 6.34 -3.52 13.70
N GLY A 460 7.21 -4.45 13.28
CA GLY A 460 7.09 -5.10 11.98
C GLY A 460 7.16 -6.61 12.08
N HIS A 461 6.11 -7.32 11.63
CA HIS A 461 6.14 -8.77 11.51
C HIS A 461 6.63 -9.19 10.12
N SER A 462 7.61 -10.10 10.07
CA SER A 462 8.08 -10.64 8.80
C SER A 462 8.52 -9.51 7.84
N TRP A 463 7.93 -9.43 6.65
CA TRP A 463 8.14 -8.34 5.69
C TRP A 463 7.78 -6.95 6.24
N GLY A 464 6.90 -6.88 7.22
CA GLY A 464 6.51 -5.63 7.86
C GLY A 464 7.70 -4.86 8.45
N LEU A 465 8.78 -5.54 8.85
CA LEU A 465 10.01 -4.86 9.27
C LEU A 465 10.62 -4.03 8.14
N ALA A 466 10.62 -4.56 6.91
CA ALA A 466 11.10 -3.79 5.76
C ALA A 466 10.25 -2.52 5.53
N GLY A 467 8.93 -2.58 5.77
CA GLY A 467 8.05 -1.42 5.75
C GLY A 467 8.40 -0.39 6.83
N ILE A 468 8.59 -0.82 8.09
CA ILE A 468 8.98 0.06 9.21
C ILE A 468 10.35 0.69 8.96
N THR A 469 11.38 -0.08 8.62
CA THR A 469 12.72 0.48 8.36
C THR A 469 12.75 1.35 7.10
N SER A 470 11.93 1.08 6.11
CA SER A 470 11.75 1.97 4.95
C SER A 470 11.04 3.28 5.33
N SER A 471 10.16 3.27 6.34
CA SER A 471 9.54 4.51 6.81
C SER A 471 10.54 5.43 7.53
N GLU A 472 11.52 4.86 8.24
CA GLU A 472 12.63 5.64 8.79
C GLU A 472 13.47 6.30 7.68
N VAL A 473 13.70 5.60 6.54
CA VAL A 473 14.34 6.18 5.35
C VAL A 473 13.52 7.36 4.81
N ALA A 474 12.19 7.29 4.91
CA ALA A 474 11.28 8.34 4.48
C ALA A 474 11.07 9.45 5.55
N GLY A 475 11.70 9.34 6.73
CA GLY A 475 11.69 10.38 7.76
C GLY A 475 10.83 10.09 9.00
N ALA A 476 10.16 8.92 9.07
CA ALA A 476 9.51 8.49 10.29
C ALA A 476 10.52 8.33 11.44
N LYS A 477 10.07 8.55 12.67
CA LYS A 477 10.91 8.46 13.87
C LYS A 477 10.24 7.57 14.91
N TYR A 478 11.00 6.64 15.44
CA TYR A 478 10.55 5.73 16.49
C TYR A 478 11.49 5.79 17.67
N SER A 479 10.93 5.69 18.88
CA SER A 479 11.70 5.49 20.10
C SER A 479 12.24 4.06 20.14
N GLN A 480 11.38 3.10 19.84
CA GLN A 480 11.73 1.69 19.73
C GLN A 480 11.22 1.09 18.41
N VAL A 481 12.00 0.15 17.87
CA VAL A 481 11.62 -0.65 16.71
C VAL A 481 11.67 -2.13 17.08
N HIS A 482 10.51 -2.79 17.00
CA HIS A 482 10.35 -4.20 17.31
C HIS A 482 10.18 -5.03 16.03
N SER A 483 11.18 -5.87 15.75
CA SER A 483 11.17 -6.84 14.66
C SER A 483 10.61 -8.16 15.14
N LEU A 484 9.42 -8.56 14.70
CA LEU A 484 8.82 -9.87 14.98
C LEU A 484 9.13 -10.82 13.83
N ALA A 485 10.13 -11.68 13.95
CA ALA A 485 10.65 -12.54 12.88
C ALA A 485 10.86 -11.76 11.56
N GLY A 486 11.47 -10.58 11.65
CA GLY A 486 11.59 -9.64 10.53
C GLY A 486 12.39 -10.22 9.36
N ALA A 487 11.92 -9.97 8.13
CA ALA A 487 12.52 -10.52 6.91
C ALA A 487 13.86 -9.86 6.55
N GLY A 488 13.97 -8.54 6.71
CA GLY A 488 15.18 -7.78 6.40
C GLY A 488 14.93 -6.29 6.26
N MET A 489 15.98 -5.55 5.89
CA MET A 489 15.97 -4.09 5.78
C MET A 489 16.55 -3.64 4.42
N PRO A 490 16.01 -2.55 3.81
CA PRO A 490 16.55 -2.03 2.56
C PRO A 490 18.00 -1.54 2.74
N SER A 491 18.80 -1.58 1.68
CA SER A 491 20.21 -1.21 1.73
C SER A 491 20.42 0.29 2.06
N SER A 492 19.41 1.12 1.81
CA SER A 492 19.42 2.55 2.15
C SER A 492 19.14 2.83 3.62
N TRP A 493 18.64 1.84 4.37
CA TRP A 493 18.35 2.04 5.80
C TRP A 493 19.63 2.04 6.64
N THR A 494 19.67 2.94 7.59
CA THR A 494 20.67 3.01 8.68
C THR A 494 19.96 3.26 10.00
N PRO A 495 20.37 2.60 11.09
CA PRO A 495 19.72 2.77 12.39
C PRO A 495 19.84 4.23 12.86
N SER A 496 18.77 4.77 13.43
CA SER A 496 18.77 6.04 14.11
C SER A 496 19.54 5.94 15.43
N PRO A 497 20.41 6.90 15.78
CA PRO A 497 21.10 6.91 17.07
C PRO A 497 20.17 7.19 18.25
N ASP A 498 18.96 7.69 17.99
CA ASP A 498 17.95 8.04 18.99
C ASP A 498 16.90 6.95 19.19
N SER A 499 17.08 5.78 18.54
CA SER A 499 16.14 4.67 18.55
C SER A 499 16.78 3.39 19.10
N GLU A 500 15.99 2.59 19.79
CA GLU A 500 16.38 1.24 20.23
C GLU A 500 15.74 0.19 19.30
N TYR A 501 16.50 -0.85 18.97
CA TYR A 501 16.07 -1.88 18.03
C TYR A 501 16.09 -3.25 18.67
N PHE A 502 14.96 -3.96 18.62
CA PHE A 502 14.79 -5.31 19.18
C PHE A 502 14.37 -6.29 18.09
N HIS A 503 14.96 -7.47 18.08
CA HIS A 503 14.56 -8.56 17.21
C HIS A 503 14.08 -9.76 18.05
N TRP A 504 12.84 -10.16 17.81
CA TRP A 504 12.13 -11.25 18.49
C TRP A 504 11.85 -12.35 17.49
N GLY A 505 12.23 -13.58 17.78
CA GLY A 505 12.01 -14.68 16.85
C GLY A 505 12.02 -16.06 17.51
N TYR A 506 11.44 -16.99 16.79
CA TYR A 506 11.65 -18.43 16.98
C TYR A 506 12.47 -18.92 15.79
N THR A 507 13.12 -20.08 15.93
CA THR A 507 13.73 -20.73 14.75
C THR A 507 12.63 -21.11 13.77
N ASP A 508 12.62 -20.51 12.59
CA ASP A 508 11.57 -20.63 11.57
C ASP A 508 12.13 -20.87 10.15
N ALA A 509 11.23 -21.02 9.17
CA ALA A 509 11.64 -21.25 7.78
C ALA A 509 12.30 -20.02 7.15
N LEU A 510 11.94 -18.80 7.57
CA LEU A 510 12.53 -17.56 7.10
C LEU A 510 13.95 -17.41 7.64
N SER A 511 14.19 -17.67 8.94
CA SER A 511 15.53 -17.61 9.53
C SER A 511 16.50 -18.56 8.82
N ILE A 512 16.04 -19.77 8.45
CA ILE A 512 16.83 -20.72 7.65
C ILE A 512 17.14 -20.15 6.25
N ALA A 513 16.17 -19.54 5.58
CA ALA A 513 16.39 -18.92 4.27
C ALA A 513 17.31 -17.69 4.35
N GLN A 514 17.21 -16.91 5.43
CA GLN A 514 18.07 -15.76 5.70
C GLN A 514 19.55 -16.16 5.87
N GLU A 515 19.84 -17.29 6.53
CA GLU A 515 21.20 -17.82 6.68
C GLU A 515 21.89 -18.12 5.34
N THR A 516 21.11 -18.38 4.27
CA THR A 516 21.65 -18.59 2.92
C THR A 516 22.09 -17.30 2.22
N GLY A 517 21.76 -16.12 2.77
CA GLY A 517 21.98 -14.81 2.15
C GLY A 517 21.06 -14.50 0.97
N ALA A 518 20.05 -15.34 0.69
CA ALA A 518 19.11 -15.17 -0.43
C ALA A 518 17.98 -14.15 -0.13
N VAL A 519 17.85 -13.73 1.13
CA VAL A 519 16.82 -12.81 1.60
C VAL A 519 17.49 -11.48 1.94
N TRP A 520 17.04 -10.38 1.32
CA TRP A 520 17.54 -9.01 1.55
C TRP A 520 19.06 -8.84 1.48
N ASP A 521 19.73 -9.61 0.59
CA ASP A 521 21.20 -9.60 0.46
C ASP A 521 21.93 -9.80 1.80
N GLY A 522 21.32 -10.57 2.71
CA GLY A 522 21.86 -10.84 4.05
C GLY A 522 21.68 -9.70 5.08
N ARG A 523 20.97 -8.62 4.73
CA ARG A 523 20.65 -7.53 5.66
C ARG A 523 19.43 -7.91 6.51
N ILE A 524 19.67 -8.70 7.53
CA ILE A 524 18.65 -9.26 8.41
C ILE A 524 18.85 -8.78 9.85
N PRO A 525 17.77 -8.59 10.64
CA PRO A 525 17.87 -8.04 11.99
C PRO A 525 18.70 -8.94 12.93
N ALA A 526 18.66 -10.25 12.75
CA ALA A 526 19.43 -11.19 13.59
C ALA A 526 20.96 -11.03 13.45
N ASN A 527 21.45 -10.50 12.33
CA ASN A 527 22.87 -10.30 12.02
C ASN A 527 23.31 -8.84 12.12
N ASP A 528 22.39 -7.91 12.33
CA ASP A 528 22.70 -6.48 12.44
C ASP A 528 22.97 -6.11 13.90
N SER A 529 24.11 -5.49 14.16
CA SER A 529 24.55 -5.14 15.51
C SER A 529 23.74 -4.05 16.21
N SER A 530 22.88 -3.35 15.46
CA SER A 530 21.95 -2.38 16.04
C SER A 530 20.77 -3.06 16.75
N PHE A 531 20.44 -4.30 16.38
CA PHE A 531 19.36 -5.05 17.00
C PHE A 531 19.82 -5.86 18.22
N THR A 532 19.12 -5.70 19.33
CA THR A 532 19.18 -6.64 20.45
C THR A 532 18.30 -7.84 20.13
N SER A 533 18.93 -9.01 19.88
CA SER A 533 18.20 -10.19 19.40
C SER A 533 17.79 -11.12 20.54
N HIS A 534 16.52 -11.51 20.55
CA HIS A 534 15.90 -12.45 21.46
C HIS A 534 15.30 -13.62 20.68
N ILE A 535 16.00 -14.75 20.70
CA ILE A 535 15.58 -15.96 19.97
C ILE A 535 15.08 -17.00 20.98
N PHE A 536 13.83 -17.40 20.82
CA PHE A 536 13.15 -18.35 21.68
C PHE A 536 13.16 -19.74 21.08
N GLY A 537 13.35 -20.76 21.89
CA GLY A 537 13.29 -22.16 21.50
C GLY A 537 11.97 -22.80 21.90
N ARG A 538 11.42 -23.68 21.03
CA ARG A 538 10.29 -24.57 21.37
C ARG A 538 10.77 -26.00 21.49
N GLN A 539 10.13 -26.78 22.35
CA GLN A 539 10.46 -28.20 22.48
C GLN A 539 10.17 -28.94 21.17
N GLY A 540 11.21 -29.45 20.53
CA GLY A 540 11.15 -30.13 19.23
C GLY A 540 11.53 -29.28 18.03
N ASP A 541 12.01 -28.04 18.23
CA ASP A 541 12.67 -27.25 17.18
C ASP A 541 14.02 -27.90 16.78
N PHE A 542 14.38 -27.77 15.50
CA PHE A 542 15.68 -28.23 15.01
C PHE A 542 16.78 -27.29 15.49
N SER A 543 17.80 -27.82 16.15
CA SER A 543 19.07 -27.13 16.29
C SER A 543 19.93 -27.46 15.06
N LEU A 544 20.11 -26.50 14.15
CA LEU A 544 21.18 -26.55 13.16
C LEU A 544 22.51 -26.27 13.88
N TYR A 545 23.30 -27.30 14.07
CA TYR A 545 24.65 -27.18 14.62
C TYR A 545 25.59 -26.73 13.49
N LEU A 546 25.99 -25.48 13.48
CA LEU A 546 27.12 -25.03 12.67
C LEU A 546 28.41 -25.25 13.48
N PRO A 547 29.37 -26.05 13.00
CA PRO A 547 30.66 -26.15 13.66
C PRO A 547 31.37 -24.79 13.67
N SER A 548 31.84 -24.37 14.83
CA SER A 548 32.62 -23.13 14.98
C SER A 548 33.84 -23.17 14.05
N GLY A 549 33.86 -22.24 13.05
CA GLY A 549 34.98 -22.10 12.13
C GLY A 549 34.69 -22.37 10.65
N SER A 550 33.44 -22.61 10.27
CA SER A 550 33.07 -22.75 8.85
C SER A 550 32.98 -21.38 8.16
N PRO A 551 33.48 -21.24 6.91
CA PRO A 551 33.31 -20.02 6.13
C PRO A 551 31.84 -19.77 5.84
N PRO A 552 31.41 -18.49 5.67
CA PRO A 552 30.04 -18.15 5.29
C PRO A 552 29.65 -18.88 3.99
N GLY A 553 28.54 -19.60 4.00
CA GLY A 553 27.99 -20.29 2.83
C GLY A 553 28.21 -21.83 2.77
N THR A 554 28.78 -22.47 3.78
CA THR A 554 28.88 -23.93 3.84
C THR A 554 27.90 -24.55 4.83
N ALA A 555 26.68 -24.83 4.39
CA ALA A 555 25.77 -25.73 5.09
C ALA A 555 26.25 -27.20 4.86
N VAL A 556 26.74 -27.85 5.89
CA VAL A 556 27.06 -29.29 5.85
C VAL A 556 25.80 -30.05 6.25
N ILE A 557 25.12 -30.62 5.27
CA ILE A 557 24.08 -31.63 5.52
C ILE A 557 24.79 -32.90 5.99
N SER A 558 24.62 -33.30 7.24
CA SER A 558 25.12 -34.57 7.76
C SER A 558 24.48 -35.75 7.04
N PRO A 559 25.25 -36.75 6.57
CA PRO A 559 24.76 -37.87 5.78
C PRO A 559 24.06 -38.96 6.59
N GLN A 560 23.76 -38.76 7.85
CA GLN A 560 22.93 -39.72 8.59
C GLN A 560 21.50 -39.16 8.69
N PRO A 561 20.49 -39.87 8.10
CA PRO A 561 19.12 -39.46 8.30
C PRO A 561 18.78 -39.63 9.78
N PRO A 562 18.30 -38.57 10.46
CA PRO A 562 17.66 -38.76 11.73
C PRO A 562 16.43 -39.66 11.52
N PRO A 563 15.95 -40.38 12.56
CA PRO A 563 14.76 -41.18 12.47
C PRO A 563 13.64 -40.30 11.92
N SER A 564 12.92 -40.80 10.92
CA SER A 564 11.90 -40.12 10.13
C SER A 564 11.00 -39.22 10.98
N ILE A 565 11.37 -37.95 11.13
CA ILE A 565 10.50 -36.91 11.64
C ILE A 565 9.74 -36.41 10.41
N PRO A 566 8.39 -36.41 10.41
CA PRO A 566 7.64 -35.78 9.34
C PRO A 566 8.18 -34.36 9.16
N MET A 567 8.39 -33.91 7.93
CA MET A 567 8.61 -32.48 7.63
C MET A 567 7.41 -31.76 8.20
N THR A 568 7.54 -31.29 9.44
CA THR A 568 6.46 -30.65 10.16
C THR A 568 6.27 -29.24 9.61
N THR A 569 5.03 -28.77 9.52
CA THR A 569 4.62 -27.39 9.27
C THR A 569 5.19 -26.40 10.31
N ARG A 570 5.88 -26.88 11.34
CA ARG A 570 6.45 -26.12 12.47
C ARG A 570 7.29 -24.89 12.09
N PRO A 571 8.18 -24.92 11.09
CA PRO A 571 8.93 -23.70 10.74
C PRO A 571 8.04 -22.57 10.25
N ILE A 572 6.93 -22.87 9.57
CA ILE A 572 5.93 -21.87 9.16
C ILE A 572 5.06 -21.48 10.35
N GLU A 573 4.70 -22.45 11.19
CA GLU A 573 3.94 -22.21 12.42
C GLU A 573 4.73 -21.30 13.39
N ASN A 574 6.02 -21.52 13.57
CA ASN A 574 6.90 -20.68 14.37
C ASN A 574 6.99 -19.24 13.85
N HIS A 575 7.03 -19.07 12.54
CA HIS A 575 7.04 -17.75 11.91
C HIS A 575 5.78 -16.93 12.22
N ASN A 576 4.62 -17.58 12.21
CA ASN A 576 3.34 -16.92 12.53
C ASN A 576 3.08 -16.83 14.05
N LEU A 577 3.67 -17.76 14.84
CA LEU A 577 3.52 -17.79 16.28
C LEU A 577 3.96 -16.49 16.94
N ILE A 578 5.08 -15.90 16.49
CA ILE A 578 5.66 -14.68 17.06
C ILE A 578 4.68 -13.49 17.00
N ALA A 579 3.78 -13.48 16.05
CA ALA A 579 2.76 -12.44 15.86
C ALA A 579 1.37 -12.84 16.42
N SER A 580 1.31 -13.85 17.30
CA SER A 580 0.07 -14.33 17.90
C SER A 580 -0.02 -14.07 19.40
N ASP A 581 -1.25 -14.05 19.93
CA ASP A 581 -1.56 -13.98 21.37
C ASP A 581 -1.65 -15.35 22.05
N SER A 582 -1.19 -16.41 21.37
CA SER A 582 -1.25 -17.78 21.88
C SER A 582 -0.50 -17.94 23.20
N ILE A 583 -0.91 -18.94 23.98
CA ILE A 583 -0.27 -19.24 25.28
C ILE A 583 1.23 -19.47 25.11
N GLU A 584 1.64 -20.08 24.00
CA GLU A 584 3.03 -20.42 23.69
C GLU A 584 3.90 -19.18 23.40
N ASN A 585 3.28 -18.07 22.96
CA ASN A 585 3.97 -16.81 22.65
C ASN A 585 3.96 -15.80 23.81
N ARG A 586 3.31 -16.11 24.92
CA ARG A 586 3.13 -15.15 26.04
C ARG A 586 4.43 -14.72 26.72
N GLU A 587 5.46 -15.53 26.67
CA GLU A 587 6.79 -15.15 27.19
C GLU A 587 7.36 -14.01 26.36
N VAL A 588 7.35 -14.16 25.04
CA VAL A 588 7.79 -13.11 24.10
C VAL A 588 7.01 -11.83 24.29
N LEU A 589 5.68 -11.91 24.34
CA LEU A 589 4.82 -10.74 24.50
C LEU A 589 5.06 -10.00 25.82
N ARG A 590 5.39 -10.73 26.90
CA ARG A 590 5.75 -10.10 28.19
C ARG A 590 7.09 -9.40 28.13
N ASP A 591 8.05 -9.97 27.41
CA ASP A 591 9.36 -9.36 27.24
C ASP A 591 9.26 -8.10 26.36
N ILE A 592 8.49 -8.13 25.27
CA ILE A 592 8.17 -6.94 24.47
C ILE A 592 7.52 -5.85 25.35
N LEU A 593 6.50 -6.20 26.13
CA LEU A 593 5.82 -5.27 27.03
C LEU A 593 6.77 -4.68 28.09
N LYS A 594 7.77 -5.44 28.52
CA LYS A 594 8.78 -4.97 29.47
C LYS A 594 9.71 -3.93 28.82
N GLU A 595 10.12 -4.13 27.57
CA GLU A 595 10.94 -3.15 26.85
C GLU A 595 10.15 -1.86 26.58
N LEU A 596 8.89 -1.94 26.13
CA LEU A 596 8.01 -0.76 25.93
C LEU A 596 7.82 0.09 27.20
N ARG A 597 8.02 -0.47 28.38
CA ARG A 597 7.86 0.21 29.68
C ARG A 597 9.16 0.86 30.22
N GLN A 598 10.25 0.78 29.49
CA GLN A 598 11.52 1.38 29.91
C GLN A 598 11.67 2.80 29.38
#